data_238b067a5baf24a2a1a48ace4f4d190b
#
_entry.id   238b067a5baf24a2a1a48ace4f4d190b
#
_cell.length_a   1.000
_cell.length_b   1.000
_cell.length_c   1.000
_cell.angle_alpha   90.00
_cell.angle_beta   90.00
_cell.angle_gamma   90.00
#
_symmetry.space_group_name_H-M   'P 1'
#
loop_
_entity.id
_entity.type
_entity.pdbx_description
1 polymer ?
#
loop_
_entity_poly.entity_id
_entity_poly.type
_entity_poly.pdbx_seq_one_letter_code
_entity_poly.pdbx_strand_id
1 'polypeptide(L)'
;MAILGVDDFKSKLTGGGARANLFKVTVNFPAYAGGDVELTSFMVKAAALPASIIAPITVPFRGRQLQIAGDRTFEPWTITVINDVNMEVRNAFERWMNGINQNRSNTGLTNPSEYQADMIVEQLNKAGDVTKRYDFRGTFPTNVSAIELSYDTENAIEEFTVELQVQYWESDTTS
;
A
#
# COMPACT_ATOMS: atom_id res chain seq x y z
N MET A 1 -30.52 32.04 -3.36
CA MET A 1 -30.09 30.71 -3.89
C MET A 1 -28.69 30.89 -4.42
N ALA A 2 -27.69 30.30 -3.74
CA ALA A 2 -26.30 30.41 -4.21
C ALA A 2 -26.18 29.68 -5.54
N ILE A 3 -25.87 30.41 -6.60
CA ILE A 3 -25.51 29.81 -7.88
C ILE A 3 -24.14 29.21 -7.66
N LEU A 4 -24.02 27.88 -7.77
CA LEU A 4 -22.75 27.16 -7.71
C LEU A 4 -21.88 27.57 -8.91
N GLY A 5 -21.17 28.68 -8.77
CA GLY A 5 -20.30 29.21 -9.80
C GLY A 5 -18.86 28.66 -9.66
N VAL A 6 -18.05 28.88 -10.71
CA VAL A 6 -16.63 28.48 -10.70
C VAL A 6 -15.87 29.15 -9.54
N ASP A 7 -16.23 30.37 -9.17
CA ASP A 7 -15.60 31.11 -8.08
C ASP A 7 -15.97 30.54 -6.70
N ASP A 8 -17.21 30.07 -6.53
CA ASP A 8 -17.62 29.34 -5.32
C ASP A 8 -16.83 28.04 -5.19
N PHE A 9 -16.65 27.30 -6.28
CA PHE A 9 -15.83 26.09 -6.32
C PHE A 9 -14.36 26.39 -5.95
N LYS A 10 -13.76 27.42 -6.56
CA LYS A 10 -12.38 27.84 -6.24
C LYS A 10 -12.21 28.21 -4.77
N SER A 11 -13.19 28.90 -4.18
CA SER A 11 -13.14 29.29 -2.77
C SER A 11 -13.17 28.10 -1.80
N LYS A 12 -13.78 26.99 -2.23
CA LYS A 12 -13.86 25.74 -1.46
C LYS A 12 -12.66 24.82 -1.67
N LEU A 13 -11.99 24.95 -2.83
CA LEU A 13 -10.80 24.15 -3.16
C LEU A 13 -9.54 24.78 -2.55
N THR A 14 -9.47 24.84 -1.23
CA THR A 14 -8.32 25.39 -0.48
C THR A 14 -7.03 24.64 -0.86
N GLY A 15 -5.97 25.39 -1.17
CA GLY A 15 -4.67 24.80 -1.54
C GLY A 15 -4.63 24.12 -2.91
N GLY A 16 -5.68 24.23 -3.74
CA GLY A 16 -5.74 23.64 -5.08
C GLY A 16 -6.01 22.13 -5.13
N GLY A 17 -6.51 21.55 -4.03
CA GLY A 17 -6.81 20.12 -3.90
C GLY A 17 -5.59 19.25 -3.60
N ALA A 18 -5.83 18.06 -3.08
CA ALA A 18 -4.79 17.06 -2.86
C ALA A 18 -4.26 16.51 -4.19
N ARG A 19 -2.95 16.38 -4.30
CA ARG A 19 -2.29 15.88 -5.51
C ARG A 19 -1.79 14.47 -5.31
N ALA A 20 -2.17 13.57 -6.19
CA ALA A 20 -1.82 12.14 -6.11
C ALA A 20 -0.32 11.86 -6.24
N ASN A 21 0.46 12.78 -6.79
CA ASN A 21 1.92 12.63 -6.93
C ASN A 21 2.72 13.12 -5.72
N LEU A 22 2.06 13.64 -4.69
CA LEU A 22 2.69 14.10 -3.45
C LEU A 22 2.41 13.10 -2.34
N PHE A 23 3.22 12.07 -2.27
CA PHE A 23 3.10 11.03 -1.25
C PHE A 23 4.46 10.50 -0.82
N LYS A 24 4.50 9.86 0.34
CA LYS A 24 5.66 9.15 0.85
C LYS A 24 5.21 7.78 1.35
N VAL A 25 5.99 6.76 1.05
CA VAL A 25 5.78 5.41 1.54
C VAL A 25 6.96 5.01 2.40
N THR A 26 6.70 4.44 3.56
CA THR A 26 7.72 3.85 4.42
C THR A 26 7.45 2.35 4.52
N VAL A 27 8.35 1.56 3.98
CA VAL A 27 8.29 0.10 4.02
C VAL A 27 9.30 -0.39 5.06
N ASN A 28 8.83 -0.87 6.18
CA ASN A 28 9.67 -1.51 7.17
C ASN A 28 9.86 -2.99 6.80
N PHE A 29 11.09 -3.47 6.95
CA PHE A 29 11.42 -4.85 6.70
C PHE A 29 11.70 -5.58 8.01
N PRO A 30 11.36 -6.89 8.11
CA PRO A 30 11.85 -7.71 9.20
C PRO A 30 13.39 -7.74 9.21
N ALA A 31 14.00 -7.90 10.37
CA ALA A 31 15.45 -7.83 10.53
C ALA A 31 16.21 -8.81 9.61
N TYR A 32 15.68 -10.01 9.38
CA TYR A 32 16.28 -11.00 8.51
C TYR A 32 16.23 -10.66 7.00
N ALA A 33 15.30 -9.81 6.59
CA ALA A 33 15.19 -9.38 5.19
C ALA A 33 16.27 -8.35 4.83
N GLY A 34 16.72 -7.54 5.79
CA GLY A 34 17.82 -6.61 5.64
C GLY A 34 17.58 -5.53 4.57
N GLY A 35 16.34 -5.05 4.45
CA GLY A 35 15.98 -4.01 3.48
C GLY A 35 16.33 -2.61 3.97
N ASP A 36 16.75 -1.75 3.05
CA ASP A 36 16.95 -0.33 3.31
C ASP A 36 15.61 0.42 3.18
N VAL A 37 15.12 0.93 4.30
CA VAL A 37 13.85 1.66 4.40
C VAL A 37 13.90 2.98 3.64
N GLU A 38 15.01 3.71 3.71
CA GLU A 38 15.18 5.00 3.05
C GLU A 38 15.24 4.83 1.53
N LEU A 39 16.09 3.92 1.04
CA LEU A 39 16.18 3.60 -0.38
C LEU A 39 14.81 3.16 -0.93
N THR A 40 14.12 2.27 -0.23
CA THR A 40 12.80 1.79 -0.64
C THR A 40 11.78 2.92 -0.72
N SER A 41 11.79 3.86 0.22
CA SER A 41 10.91 5.02 0.21
C SER A 41 11.08 5.88 -1.06
N PHE A 42 12.30 6.01 -1.58
CA PHE A 42 12.56 6.71 -2.84
C PHE A 42 12.22 5.89 -4.08
N MET A 43 12.33 4.56 -4.00
CA MET A 43 12.11 3.67 -5.14
C MET A 43 10.64 3.33 -5.36
N VAL A 44 9.74 3.57 -4.41
CA VAL A 44 8.30 3.36 -4.59
C VAL A 44 7.74 4.43 -5.51
N LYS A 45 7.41 4.03 -6.74
CA LYS A 45 6.85 4.90 -7.78
C LYS A 45 5.36 5.15 -7.60
N ALA A 46 4.63 4.13 -7.18
CA ALA A 46 3.19 4.19 -7.02
C ALA A 46 2.73 3.37 -5.81
N ALA A 47 1.75 3.91 -5.13
CA ALA A 47 1.06 3.26 -4.03
C ALA A 47 -0.39 3.75 -4.00
N ALA A 48 -1.27 2.99 -3.38
CA ALA A 48 -2.66 3.38 -3.20
C ALA A 48 -2.94 3.71 -1.73
N LEU A 49 -3.83 4.65 -1.48
CA LEU A 49 -4.43 4.78 -0.16
C LEU A 49 -5.43 3.63 0.04
N PRO A 50 -5.55 3.09 1.27
CA PRO A 50 -6.34 1.89 1.49
C PRO A 50 -7.84 2.15 1.31
N ALA A 51 -8.53 1.18 0.72
CA ALA A 51 -9.99 1.17 0.68
C ALA A 51 -10.57 0.75 2.03
N SER A 52 -11.73 1.29 2.37
CA SER A 52 -12.49 0.89 3.55
C SER A 52 -13.76 0.15 3.11
N ILE A 53 -13.86 -1.12 3.45
CA ILE A 53 -14.94 -2.00 2.98
C ILE A 53 -15.68 -2.58 4.18
N ILE A 54 -17.00 -2.39 4.19
CA ILE A 54 -17.93 -3.05 5.10
C ILE A 54 -18.99 -3.74 4.25
N ALA A 55 -19.04 -5.06 4.30
CA ALA A 55 -20.04 -5.82 3.56
C ALA A 55 -21.43 -5.67 4.19
N PRO A 56 -22.49 -5.43 3.40
CA PRO A 56 -23.83 -5.40 3.94
C PRO A 56 -24.36 -6.81 4.23
N ILE A 57 -25.10 -6.95 5.32
CA ILE A 57 -25.90 -8.14 5.61
C ILE A 57 -27.30 -7.90 5.13
N THR A 58 -27.80 -8.74 4.24
CA THR A 58 -29.15 -8.62 3.68
C THR A 58 -30.12 -9.52 4.46
N VAL A 59 -31.11 -8.93 5.07
CA VAL A 59 -32.17 -9.65 5.78
C VAL A 59 -33.49 -9.51 4.99
N PRO A 60 -34.03 -10.60 4.44
CA PRO A 60 -35.31 -10.55 3.73
C PRO A 60 -36.46 -10.47 4.72
N PHE A 61 -37.41 -9.56 4.48
CA PHE A 61 -38.61 -9.42 5.27
C PHE A 61 -39.80 -9.02 4.39
N ARG A 62 -40.79 -9.90 4.29
CA ARG A 62 -42.08 -9.67 3.60
C ARG A 62 -41.97 -9.08 2.19
N GLY A 63 -41.05 -9.63 1.36
CA GLY A 63 -40.84 -9.16 0.00
C GLY A 63 -39.92 -7.95 -0.13
N ARG A 64 -39.36 -7.43 0.95
CA ARG A 64 -38.34 -6.39 0.99
C ARG A 64 -37.04 -6.90 1.60
N GLN A 65 -35.95 -6.27 1.25
CA GLN A 65 -34.63 -6.55 1.83
C GLN A 65 -34.21 -5.39 2.75
N LEU A 66 -33.88 -5.71 3.98
CA LEU A 66 -33.25 -4.80 4.93
C LEU A 66 -31.73 -4.99 4.83
N GLN A 67 -30.99 -3.89 4.64
CA GLN A 67 -29.53 -3.90 4.63
C GLN A 67 -29.01 -3.45 5.99
N ILE A 68 -28.18 -4.29 6.59
CA ILE A 68 -27.51 -4.03 7.88
C ILE A 68 -26.00 -4.03 7.63
N ALA A 69 -25.26 -3.20 8.33
CA ALA A 69 -23.80 -3.20 8.25
C ALA A 69 -23.23 -4.53 8.81
N GLY A 70 -22.40 -5.16 8.02
CA GLY A 70 -21.71 -6.40 8.41
C GLY A 70 -20.26 -6.14 8.84
N ASP A 71 -19.41 -7.13 8.63
CA ASP A 71 -18.02 -7.11 9.04
C ASP A 71 -17.14 -6.30 8.09
N ARG A 72 -16.08 -5.70 8.65
CA ARG A 72 -15.07 -4.98 7.88
C ARG A 72 -14.05 -5.95 7.30
N THR A 73 -13.67 -5.72 6.06
CA THR A 73 -12.61 -6.47 5.38
C THR A 73 -11.51 -5.51 4.92
N PHE A 74 -10.28 -6.02 4.89
CA PHE A 74 -9.10 -5.28 4.45
C PHE A 74 -8.54 -5.95 3.20
N GLU A 75 -8.42 -5.18 2.13
CA GLU A 75 -7.86 -5.66 0.87
C GLU A 75 -6.33 -5.67 0.90
N PRO A 76 -5.70 -6.54 0.10
CA PRO A 76 -4.26 -6.48 -0.11
C PRO A 76 -3.83 -5.11 -0.63
N TRP A 77 -2.66 -4.66 -0.18
CA TRP A 77 -2.07 -3.40 -0.61
C TRP A 77 -0.97 -3.63 -1.62
N THR A 78 -1.04 -2.94 -2.75
CA THR A 78 -0.08 -3.09 -3.84
C THR A 78 0.74 -1.83 -4.01
N ILE A 79 2.05 -1.99 -4.11
CA ILE A 79 3.00 -0.93 -4.44
C ILE A 79 3.75 -1.29 -5.72
N THR A 80 4.13 -0.25 -6.47
CA THR A 80 5.03 -0.38 -7.63
C THR A 80 6.38 0.20 -7.28
N VAL A 81 7.43 -0.56 -7.48
CA VAL A 81 8.80 -0.22 -7.12
C VAL A 81 9.66 -0.16 -8.37
N ILE A 82 10.46 0.92 -8.48
CA ILE A 82 11.50 1.03 -9.49
C ILE A 82 12.70 0.19 -9.04
N ASN A 83 13.23 -0.61 -9.94
CA ASN A 83 14.38 -1.45 -9.64
C ASN A 83 15.69 -0.65 -9.79
N ASP A 84 16.56 -0.76 -8.81
CA ASP A 84 17.92 -0.24 -8.88
C ASP A 84 18.88 -1.25 -9.52
N VAL A 85 20.04 -0.79 -9.95
CA VAL A 85 21.05 -1.65 -10.61
C VAL A 85 21.50 -2.81 -9.74
N ASN A 86 21.53 -2.63 -8.43
CA ASN A 86 21.94 -3.65 -7.47
C ASN A 86 20.79 -4.56 -7.03
N MET A 87 19.57 -4.24 -7.45
CA MET A 87 18.33 -4.94 -7.07
C MET A 87 18.11 -5.05 -5.54
N GLU A 88 18.56 -4.06 -4.79
CA GLU A 88 18.58 -4.13 -3.32
C GLU A 88 17.19 -4.28 -2.73
N VAL A 89 16.23 -3.50 -3.24
CA VAL A 89 14.83 -3.55 -2.76
C VAL A 89 14.18 -4.87 -3.14
N ARG A 90 14.37 -5.36 -4.38
CA ARG A 90 13.86 -6.65 -4.81
C ARG A 90 14.45 -7.79 -3.99
N ASN A 91 15.75 -7.77 -3.76
CA ASN A 91 16.44 -8.77 -2.94
C ASN A 91 15.91 -8.81 -1.49
N ALA A 92 15.56 -7.64 -0.95
CA ALA A 92 14.96 -7.57 0.39
C ALA A 92 13.58 -8.25 0.43
N PHE A 93 12.73 -8.02 -0.55
CA PHE A 93 11.43 -8.70 -0.66
C PHE A 93 11.58 -10.21 -0.91
N GLU A 94 12.52 -10.63 -1.73
CA GLU A 94 12.79 -12.05 -1.97
C GLU A 94 13.28 -12.75 -0.69
N ARG A 95 14.18 -12.12 0.07
CA ARG A 95 14.60 -12.65 1.38
C ARG A 95 13.44 -12.70 2.36
N TRP A 96 12.57 -11.69 2.35
CA TRP A 96 11.38 -11.67 3.19
C TRP A 96 10.46 -12.85 2.90
N MET A 97 10.12 -13.06 1.64
CA MET A 97 9.27 -14.18 1.22
C MET A 97 9.94 -15.53 1.49
N ASN A 98 11.26 -15.64 1.29
CA ASN A 98 12.00 -16.87 1.60
C ASN A 98 12.03 -17.19 3.10
N GLY A 99 12.03 -16.19 3.97
CA GLY A 99 11.89 -16.37 5.41
C GLY A 99 10.53 -16.91 5.83
N ILE A 100 9.45 -16.47 5.13
CA ILE A 100 8.09 -16.96 5.35
C ILE A 100 7.96 -18.42 4.90
N ASN A 101 8.46 -18.73 3.71
CA ASN A 101 8.48 -20.08 3.17
C ASN A 101 9.72 -20.27 2.28
N GLN A 102 10.63 -21.11 2.71
CA GLN A 102 11.87 -21.37 1.97
C GLN A 102 11.61 -22.15 0.69
N ASN A 103 12.13 -21.62 -0.42
CA ASN A 103 11.92 -22.20 -1.76
C ASN A 103 12.40 -23.66 -1.86
N ARG A 104 13.46 -24.03 -1.15
CA ARG A 104 14.08 -25.36 -1.24
C ARG A 104 13.49 -26.38 -0.28
N SER A 105 13.28 -25.99 0.96
CA SER A 105 12.89 -26.91 2.05
C SER A 105 11.39 -26.92 2.36
N ASN A 106 10.68 -25.92 1.86
CA ASN A 106 9.28 -25.66 2.17
C ASN A 106 9.02 -25.53 3.70
N THR A 107 10.00 -25.00 4.39
CA THR A 107 9.94 -24.65 5.81
C THR A 107 10.05 -23.14 5.97
N GLY A 108 9.64 -22.59 7.08
CA GLY A 108 9.73 -21.15 7.31
C GLY A 108 9.32 -20.76 8.72
N LEU A 109 9.24 -19.45 8.92
CA LEU A 109 8.78 -18.86 10.18
C LEU A 109 7.29 -19.17 10.39
N THR A 110 6.96 -19.65 11.57
CA THR A 110 5.59 -20.01 11.94
C THR A 110 4.92 -18.94 12.78
N ASN A 111 5.70 -18.10 13.45
CA ASN A 111 5.17 -17.04 14.29
C ASN A 111 4.97 -15.76 13.48
N PRO A 112 3.72 -15.26 13.37
CA PRO A 112 3.42 -14.04 12.61
C PRO A 112 4.26 -12.82 13.02
N SER A 113 4.56 -12.66 14.30
CA SER A 113 5.38 -11.54 14.79
C SER A 113 6.81 -11.51 14.25
N GLU A 114 7.30 -12.61 13.70
CA GLU A 114 8.65 -12.71 13.14
C GLU A 114 8.73 -12.30 11.67
N TYR A 115 7.64 -12.45 10.91
CA TYR A 115 7.62 -12.13 9.48
C TYR A 115 6.72 -10.95 9.11
N GLN A 116 5.87 -10.48 10.01
CA GLN A 116 5.04 -9.31 9.76
C GLN A 116 5.79 -8.02 10.07
N ALA A 117 5.49 -6.98 9.32
CA ALA A 117 6.03 -5.64 9.54
C ALA A 117 4.95 -4.59 9.31
N ASP A 118 5.13 -3.42 9.90
CA ASP A 118 4.22 -2.29 9.74
C ASP A 118 4.70 -1.37 8.61
N MET A 119 3.77 -0.81 7.87
CA MET A 119 4.05 0.11 6.77
C MET A 119 3.26 1.39 6.94
N ILE A 120 3.76 2.45 6.32
CA ILE A 120 3.16 3.78 6.42
C ILE A 120 3.05 4.37 5.02
N VAL A 121 1.89 4.97 4.73
CA VAL A 121 1.70 5.82 3.56
C VAL A 121 1.20 7.19 4.00
N GLU A 122 1.85 8.23 3.49
CA GLU A 122 1.56 9.61 3.84
C GLU A 122 1.25 10.41 2.59
N GLN A 123 0.14 11.13 2.61
CA GLN A 123 -0.19 12.14 1.60
C GLN A 123 0.42 13.47 2.03
N LEU A 124 1.10 14.14 1.11
CA LEU A 124 1.79 15.39 1.38
C LEU A 124 1.09 16.57 0.68
N ASN A 125 1.30 17.77 1.22
CA ASN A 125 0.96 19.02 0.55
C ASN A 125 2.16 19.52 -0.29
N LYS A 126 2.00 20.65 -0.98
CA LYS A 126 3.09 21.25 -1.75
C LYS A 126 4.28 21.74 -0.92
N ALA A 127 4.09 22.00 0.36
CA ALA A 127 5.14 22.41 1.29
C ALA A 127 5.92 21.20 1.84
N GLY A 128 5.43 19.97 1.61
CA GLY A 128 6.03 18.75 2.12
C GLY A 128 5.46 18.29 3.47
N ASP A 129 4.44 18.99 3.99
CA ASP A 129 3.81 18.60 5.24
C ASP A 129 2.83 17.45 5.01
N VAL A 130 2.73 16.56 5.98
CA VAL A 130 1.80 15.43 5.97
C VAL A 130 0.37 15.93 6.20
N THR A 131 -0.51 15.67 5.24
CA THR A 131 -1.94 16.02 5.34
C THR A 131 -2.81 14.86 5.76
N LYS A 132 -2.39 13.64 5.45
CA LYS A 132 -3.08 12.39 5.83
C LYS A 132 -2.07 11.26 5.96
N ARG A 133 -2.21 10.45 7.01
CA ARG A 133 -1.36 9.31 7.25
C ARG A 133 -2.19 8.05 7.45
N TYR A 134 -1.71 6.96 6.89
CA TYR A 134 -2.24 5.62 7.09
C TYR A 134 -1.13 4.70 7.56
N ASP A 135 -1.39 3.98 8.63
CA ASP A 135 -0.50 2.96 9.21
C ASP A 135 -1.08 1.58 8.91
N PHE A 136 -0.37 0.78 8.14
CA PHE A 136 -0.71 -0.61 7.87
C PHE A 136 -0.05 -1.50 8.90
N ARG A 137 -0.83 -2.33 9.55
CA ARG A 137 -0.39 -3.20 10.63
C ARG A 137 -0.35 -4.66 10.19
N GLY A 138 0.71 -5.36 10.62
CA GLY A 138 0.87 -6.78 10.37
C GLY A 138 0.92 -7.14 8.90
N THR A 139 1.68 -6.40 8.09
CA THR A 139 1.80 -6.64 6.66
C THR A 139 2.90 -7.63 6.33
N PHE A 140 2.69 -8.42 5.28
CA PHE A 140 3.70 -9.31 4.71
C PHE A 140 3.46 -9.47 3.20
N PRO A 141 4.52 -9.68 2.40
CA PRO A 141 4.38 -9.84 0.96
C PRO A 141 3.76 -11.19 0.60
N THR A 142 2.81 -11.18 -0.31
CA THR A 142 2.18 -12.38 -0.87
C THR A 142 2.60 -12.62 -2.32
N ASN A 143 2.97 -11.56 -3.02
CA ASN A 143 3.40 -11.65 -4.41
C ASN A 143 4.44 -10.56 -4.72
N VAL A 144 5.55 -10.95 -5.32
CA VAL A 144 6.50 -10.06 -5.99
C VAL A 144 6.45 -10.39 -7.46
N SER A 145 6.01 -9.44 -8.28
CA SER A 145 5.76 -9.70 -9.69
C SER A 145 7.03 -10.06 -10.47
N ALA A 146 6.85 -10.80 -11.55
CA ALA A 146 7.92 -11.03 -12.51
C ALA A 146 8.33 -9.71 -13.21
N ILE A 147 9.59 -9.64 -13.64
CA ILE A 147 10.11 -8.59 -14.50
C ILE A 147 10.38 -9.21 -15.86
N GLU A 148 9.78 -8.66 -16.90
CA GLU A 148 10.04 -9.09 -18.25
C GLU A 148 11.32 -8.44 -18.79
N LEU A 149 12.23 -9.26 -19.33
CA LEU A 149 13.47 -8.82 -19.91
C LEU A 149 13.42 -9.03 -21.42
N SER A 150 13.72 -7.98 -22.19
CA SER A 150 13.75 -8.01 -23.64
C SER A 150 14.86 -7.12 -24.19
N TYR A 151 15.58 -7.58 -25.18
CA TYR A 151 16.57 -6.78 -25.91
C TYR A 151 15.96 -5.61 -26.66
N ASP A 152 14.67 -5.67 -26.96
CA ASP A 152 13.94 -4.60 -27.66
C ASP A 152 13.49 -3.47 -26.74
N THR A 153 13.62 -3.64 -25.43
CA THR A 153 13.23 -2.64 -24.44
C THR A 153 14.39 -1.71 -24.11
N GLU A 154 14.59 -0.74 -24.97
CA GLU A 154 15.60 0.29 -24.79
C GLU A 154 15.01 1.49 -24.00
N ASN A 155 15.84 2.18 -23.21
CA ASN A 155 15.49 3.38 -22.46
C ASN A 155 14.31 3.24 -21.46
N ALA A 156 14.04 2.03 -20.98
CA ALA A 156 13.07 1.77 -19.92
C ALA A 156 13.77 1.27 -18.65
N ILE A 157 13.36 1.84 -17.51
CA ILE A 157 13.79 1.35 -16.20
C ILE A 157 12.86 0.23 -15.76
N GLU A 158 13.44 -0.83 -15.24
CA GLU A 158 12.69 -1.97 -14.72
C GLU A 158 11.81 -1.56 -13.52
N GLU A 159 10.60 -2.06 -13.51
CA GLU A 159 9.64 -1.87 -12.44
C GLU A 159 9.04 -3.23 -12.06
N PHE A 160 8.70 -3.39 -10.79
CA PHE A 160 7.95 -4.55 -10.33
C PHE A 160 6.90 -4.13 -9.30
N THR A 161 5.89 -4.94 -9.14
CA THR A 161 4.84 -4.73 -8.15
C THR A 161 4.99 -5.72 -7.01
N VAL A 162 4.70 -5.24 -5.80
CA VAL A 162 4.62 -6.07 -4.60
C VAL A 162 3.22 -5.98 -4.06
N GLU A 163 2.58 -7.12 -3.89
CA GLU A 163 1.30 -7.24 -3.23
C GLU A 163 1.53 -7.69 -1.78
N LEU A 164 0.97 -6.94 -0.87
CA LEU A 164 1.14 -7.10 0.56
C LEU A 164 -0.22 -7.38 1.21
N GLN A 165 -0.31 -8.46 1.95
CA GLN A 165 -1.48 -8.73 2.79
C GLN A 165 -1.40 -7.87 4.04
N VAL A 166 -2.52 -7.27 4.42
CA VAL A 166 -2.65 -6.36 5.56
C VAL A 166 -3.62 -6.97 6.57
N GLN A 167 -3.27 -6.98 7.84
CA GLN A 167 -4.19 -7.41 8.90
C GLN A 167 -5.28 -6.35 9.13
N TYR A 168 -4.85 -5.12 9.32
CA TYR A 168 -5.72 -3.94 9.42
C TYR A 168 -4.89 -2.69 9.18
N TRP A 169 -5.57 -1.58 8.95
CA TRP A 169 -4.94 -0.29 8.87
C TRP A 169 -5.64 0.72 9.76
N GLU A 170 -4.89 1.70 10.20
CA GLU A 170 -5.34 2.83 10.98
C GLU A 170 -5.00 4.13 10.26
N SER A 171 -5.71 5.18 10.57
CA SER A 171 -5.38 6.51 10.08
C SER A 171 -5.40 7.49 11.25
N ASP A 172 -4.90 8.69 11.03
CA ASP A 172 -4.95 9.79 11.98
C ASP A 172 -6.37 10.17 12.46
N THR A 173 -7.42 9.62 11.81
CA THR A 173 -8.82 9.82 12.18
C THR A 173 -9.51 8.58 12.75
N THR A 174 -8.84 7.42 12.73
CA THR A 174 -9.42 6.13 13.15
C THR A 174 -8.64 5.42 14.25
N SER A 175 -7.53 6.01 14.70
CA SER A 175 -6.69 5.52 15.81
C SER A 175 -7.20 5.99 17.16
#